data_4b9937447f9f8033d4aba967193e8d7e
#
_entry.id   4b9937447f9f8033d4aba967193e8d7e
#
_cell.length_a   1.000
_cell.length_b   1.000
_cell.length_c   1.000
_cell.angle_alpha   90.00
_cell.angle_beta   90.00
_cell.angle_gamma   90.00
#
_symmetry.space_group_name_H-M   'P 1'
#
loop_
_entity.id
_entity.type
_entity.pdbx_description
1 polymer ?
#
loop_
_entity_poly.entity_id
_entity_poly.type
_entity_poly.pdbx_seq_one_letter_code
_entity_poly.pdbx_strand_id
1 'polypeptide(L)'
;VMQLGFPAEYVEQVDLPFETAGAVRFPNQAQFHPLKFVAAIAKNLNIYEHSPVREMTEYFALTDHGSVAAEKVIVATHFPFINRRGSYFVKLYQERSYVLSLKNTEIPDGIYLEAKKGGLSLRGYEDTLLLGGITHRTGKEPDGFEKLREQAKLYFPEAEITGQWAAQDCMTLDGLPYIGNYSSSTPDLFVAGGFGKWGMTGAMISAIVLSDLCREGKMNLQPFLIRREVF
;
A
#
# COMPACT_ATOMS: atom_id res chain seq x y z
N VAL A 1 -7.27 6.51 -20.66
CA VAL A 1 -8.16 6.55 -19.48
C VAL A 1 -9.60 6.79 -19.91
N MET A 2 -9.87 7.86 -20.66
CA MET A 2 -11.23 8.16 -21.18
C MET A 2 -11.81 7.03 -22.03
N GLN A 3 -11.00 6.38 -22.88
CA GLN A 3 -11.42 5.21 -23.68
C GLN A 3 -11.82 3.99 -22.81
N LEU A 4 -11.38 3.96 -21.56
CA LEU A 4 -11.76 2.93 -20.57
C LEU A 4 -13.00 3.29 -19.75
N GLY A 5 -13.68 4.40 -20.10
CA GLY A 5 -14.90 4.86 -19.43
C GLY A 5 -14.68 5.56 -18.09
N PHE A 6 -13.43 5.89 -17.71
CA PHE A 6 -13.16 6.64 -16.49
C PHE A 6 -13.20 8.14 -16.75
N PRO A 7 -13.88 8.92 -15.89
CA PRO A 7 -13.86 10.38 -15.98
C PRO A 7 -12.44 10.87 -15.67
N ALA A 8 -11.81 11.45 -16.67
CA ALA A 8 -10.49 12.07 -16.56
C ALA A 8 -10.38 13.19 -17.57
N GLU A 9 -9.68 14.25 -17.23
CA GLU A 9 -9.42 15.39 -18.10
C GLU A 9 -7.94 15.74 -18.09
N TYR A 10 -7.45 16.24 -19.22
CA TYR A 10 -6.13 16.84 -19.29
C TYR A 10 -6.21 18.30 -18.87
N VAL A 11 -5.31 18.73 -18.00
CA VAL A 11 -5.16 20.12 -17.57
C VAL A 11 -3.73 20.58 -17.85
N GLU A 12 -3.59 21.75 -18.47
CA GLU A 12 -2.29 22.31 -18.85
C GLU A 12 -1.56 22.89 -17.63
N GLN A 13 -2.31 23.40 -16.65
CA GLN A 13 -1.75 24.02 -15.45
C GLN A 13 -2.40 23.42 -14.22
N VAL A 14 -1.60 23.27 -13.17
CA VAL A 14 -2.01 22.84 -11.83
C VAL A 14 -1.53 23.85 -10.81
N ASP A 15 -2.26 23.98 -9.73
CA ASP A 15 -1.92 24.89 -8.63
C ASP A 15 -0.84 24.26 -7.74
N LEU A 16 0.40 24.34 -8.23
CA LEU A 16 1.60 23.87 -7.53
C LEU A 16 2.69 24.97 -7.63
N PRO A 17 3.60 25.07 -6.64
CA PRO A 17 4.63 26.10 -6.60
C PRO A 17 5.79 25.86 -7.60
N PHE A 18 5.59 25.02 -8.59
CA PHE A 18 6.56 24.71 -9.64
C PHE A 18 5.85 24.40 -10.96
N GLU A 19 6.57 24.63 -12.06
CA GLU A 19 6.05 24.37 -13.38
C GLU A 19 5.86 22.88 -13.64
N THR A 20 4.76 22.56 -14.32
CA THR A 20 4.44 21.21 -14.77
C THR A 20 4.15 21.21 -16.27
N ALA A 21 4.45 20.13 -16.95
CA ALA A 21 4.11 19.98 -18.39
C ALA A 21 2.61 19.74 -18.63
N GLY A 22 1.83 19.62 -17.56
CA GLY A 22 0.41 19.31 -17.54
C GLY A 22 0.09 18.16 -16.59
N ALA A 23 -1.19 17.89 -16.41
CA ALA A 23 -1.65 16.81 -15.55
C ALA A 23 -2.88 16.09 -16.12
N VAL A 24 -3.11 14.87 -15.66
CA VAL A 24 -4.39 14.17 -15.82
C VAL A 24 -5.14 14.28 -14.51
N ARG A 25 -6.26 14.98 -14.54
CA ARG A 25 -7.13 15.18 -13.38
C ARG A 25 -8.24 14.15 -13.38
N PHE A 26 -8.45 13.54 -12.22
CA PHE A 26 -9.58 12.65 -11.94
C PHE A 26 -10.54 13.38 -11.00
N PRO A 27 -11.69 13.86 -11.48
CA PRO A 27 -12.65 14.57 -10.64
C PRO A 27 -13.41 13.61 -9.70
N ASN A 28 -14.07 14.18 -8.70
CA ASN A 28 -14.93 13.44 -7.76
C ASN A 28 -14.20 12.32 -6.99
N GLN A 29 -12.92 12.52 -6.71
CA GLN A 29 -12.17 11.64 -5.84
C GLN A 29 -12.31 12.07 -4.37
N ALA A 30 -11.92 11.20 -3.45
CA ALA A 30 -11.93 11.48 -2.02
C ALA A 30 -10.61 11.04 -1.37
N GLN A 31 -10.28 11.70 -0.29
CA GLN A 31 -9.20 11.27 0.60
C GLN A 31 -9.75 11.02 2.00
N PHE A 32 -9.11 10.14 2.73
CA PHE A 32 -9.48 9.82 4.10
C PHE A 32 -8.26 9.53 4.96
N HIS A 33 -8.44 9.49 6.25
CA HIS A 33 -7.39 9.16 7.21
C HIS A 33 -7.32 7.64 7.41
N PRO A 34 -6.30 6.93 6.90
CA PRO A 34 -6.24 5.46 6.92
C PRO A 34 -6.32 4.87 8.33
N LEU A 35 -5.61 5.46 9.30
CA LEU A 35 -5.61 4.96 10.68
C LEU A 35 -6.97 5.14 11.37
N LYS A 36 -7.67 6.25 11.13
CA LYS A 36 -9.05 6.44 11.66
C LYS A 36 -10.00 5.40 11.06
N PHE A 37 -9.86 5.10 9.77
CA PHE A 37 -10.64 4.06 9.11
C PHE A 37 -10.36 2.67 9.71
N VAL A 38 -9.08 2.28 9.80
CA VAL A 38 -8.68 0.98 10.38
C VAL A 38 -9.14 0.87 11.83
N ALA A 39 -8.96 1.92 12.65
CA ALA A 39 -9.42 1.94 14.03
C ALA A 39 -10.95 1.76 14.14
N ALA A 40 -11.71 2.31 13.20
CA ALA A 40 -13.18 2.16 13.20
C ALA A 40 -13.62 0.72 12.91
N ILE A 41 -13.02 0.07 11.92
CA ILE A 41 -13.37 -1.33 11.57
C ILE A 41 -12.83 -2.34 12.57
N ALA A 42 -11.74 -2.01 13.26
CA ALA A 42 -11.09 -2.90 14.23
C ALA A 42 -11.85 -3.04 15.57
N LYS A 43 -12.78 -2.12 15.88
CA LYS A 43 -13.45 -2.06 17.18
C LYS A 43 -14.13 -3.37 17.63
N ASN A 44 -14.61 -4.16 16.67
CA ASN A 44 -15.36 -5.39 16.94
C ASN A 44 -14.56 -6.66 16.58
N LEU A 45 -13.26 -6.53 16.37
CA LEU A 45 -12.38 -7.65 16.04
C LEU A 45 -11.61 -8.10 17.27
N ASN A 46 -11.39 -9.41 17.39
CA ASN A 46 -10.47 -9.97 18.37
C ASN A 46 -9.03 -9.76 17.88
N ILE A 47 -8.33 -8.80 18.44
CA ILE A 47 -6.95 -8.46 18.08
C ILE A 47 -6.04 -8.84 19.23
N TYR A 48 -5.00 -9.60 18.93
CA TYR A 48 -3.98 -10.03 19.87
C TYR A 48 -2.65 -9.36 19.54
N GLU A 49 -2.39 -8.24 20.20
CA GLU A 49 -1.12 -7.51 20.08
C GLU A 49 0.00 -8.26 20.81
N HIS A 50 1.25 -7.88 20.55
CA HIS A 50 2.45 -8.50 21.14
C HIS A 50 2.51 -10.03 21.00
N SER A 51 1.88 -10.55 19.95
CA SER A 51 1.76 -11.98 19.69
C SER A 51 2.38 -12.35 18.32
N PRO A 52 3.72 -12.20 18.16
CA PRO A 52 4.38 -12.49 16.90
C PRO A 52 4.25 -13.97 16.55
N VAL A 53 3.73 -14.26 15.36
CA VAL A 53 3.65 -15.63 14.86
C VAL A 53 5.04 -16.09 14.44
N ARG A 54 5.52 -17.19 15.01
CA ARG A 54 6.84 -17.79 14.76
C ARG A 54 6.78 -18.88 13.72
N GLU A 55 5.75 -19.70 13.81
CA GLU A 55 5.52 -20.79 12.87
C GLU A 55 4.04 -20.83 12.50
N MET A 56 3.76 -21.31 11.31
CA MET A 56 2.40 -21.45 10.82
C MET A 56 2.26 -22.63 9.89
N THR A 57 1.11 -23.26 9.97
CA THR A 57 0.61 -24.24 9.00
C THR A 57 -0.71 -23.75 8.42
N GLU A 58 -1.38 -24.60 7.67
CA GLU A 58 -2.70 -24.33 7.10
C GLU A 58 -3.80 -24.16 8.17
N TYR A 59 -3.64 -24.76 9.35
CA TYR A 59 -4.67 -24.80 10.38
C TYR A 59 -4.23 -24.26 11.73
N PHE A 60 -3.01 -23.76 11.82
CA PHE A 60 -2.45 -23.43 13.12
C PHE A 60 -1.35 -22.36 13.01
N ALA A 61 -1.33 -21.47 13.97
CA ALA A 61 -0.28 -20.48 14.17
C ALA A 61 0.32 -20.59 15.57
N LEU A 62 1.65 -20.64 15.67
CA LEU A 62 2.41 -20.67 16.93
C LEU A 62 2.95 -19.28 17.23
N THR A 63 2.76 -18.82 18.45
CA THR A 63 3.34 -17.59 19.01
C THR A 63 4.22 -17.91 20.20
N ASP A 64 4.93 -16.89 20.72
CA ASP A 64 5.73 -17.05 21.96
C ASP A 64 4.86 -17.34 23.19
N HIS A 65 3.55 -17.12 23.13
CA HIS A 65 2.63 -17.24 24.27
C HIS A 65 1.60 -18.36 24.12
N GLY A 66 1.62 -19.09 23.02
CA GLY A 66 0.68 -20.18 22.77
C GLY A 66 0.41 -20.39 21.29
N SER A 67 -0.57 -21.23 21.00
CA SER A 67 -0.98 -21.53 19.63
C SER A 67 -2.45 -21.23 19.39
N VAL A 68 -2.77 -20.88 18.14
CA VAL A 68 -4.14 -20.66 17.67
C VAL A 68 -4.42 -21.68 16.57
N ALA A 69 -5.48 -22.47 16.76
CA ALA A 69 -6.01 -23.35 15.73
C ALA A 69 -7.18 -22.65 15.00
N ALA A 70 -7.23 -22.79 13.69
CA ALA A 70 -8.28 -22.20 12.86
C ALA A 70 -8.57 -23.11 11.66
N GLU A 71 -9.79 -23.09 11.17
CA GLU A 71 -10.18 -23.81 9.94
C GLU A 71 -9.57 -23.16 8.70
N LYS A 72 -9.35 -21.84 8.74
CA LYS A 72 -8.77 -21.08 7.64
C LYS A 72 -7.80 -20.02 8.18
N VAL A 73 -6.71 -19.83 7.49
CA VAL A 73 -5.65 -18.91 7.87
C VAL A 73 -5.36 -17.94 6.72
N ILE A 74 -5.27 -16.66 7.02
CA ILE A 74 -4.91 -15.60 6.05
C ILE A 74 -3.59 -14.96 6.44
N VAL A 75 -2.61 -15.01 5.55
CA VAL A 75 -1.31 -14.34 5.68
C VAL A 75 -1.41 -12.95 5.09
N ALA A 76 -1.63 -11.94 5.93
CA ALA A 76 -1.73 -10.54 5.54
C ALA A 76 -0.60 -9.69 6.17
N THR A 77 0.60 -10.23 6.20
CA THR A 77 1.77 -9.73 6.95
C THR A 77 2.63 -8.75 6.15
N HIS A 78 2.08 -8.12 5.12
CA HIS A 78 2.77 -7.23 4.18
C HIS A 78 3.84 -7.97 3.35
N PHE A 79 4.81 -8.61 3.98
CA PHE A 79 5.76 -9.53 3.36
C PHE A 79 5.60 -10.91 3.99
N PRO A 80 5.22 -11.95 3.21
CA PRO A 80 5.04 -13.30 3.75
C PRO A 80 6.36 -13.85 4.30
N PHE A 81 6.33 -14.34 5.54
CA PHE A 81 7.53 -14.85 6.24
C PHE A 81 7.69 -16.37 6.15
N ILE A 82 6.66 -17.08 5.66
CA ILE A 82 6.71 -18.51 5.46
C ILE A 82 7.36 -18.83 4.13
N ASN A 83 8.59 -19.35 4.17
CA ASN A 83 9.37 -19.60 2.96
C ASN A 83 9.20 -21.00 2.35
N ARG A 84 8.65 -21.96 3.11
CA ARG A 84 8.52 -23.37 2.68
C ARG A 84 7.55 -23.59 1.53
N ARG A 85 6.58 -22.70 1.34
CA ARG A 85 5.55 -22.78 0.30
C ARG A 85 5.37 -21.42 -0.34
N GLY A 86 4.94 -21.37 -1.62
CA GLY A 86 4.70 -20.13 -2.34
C GLY A 86 5.95 -19.36 -2.79
N SER A 87 7.12 -19.59 -2.18
CA SER A 87 8.39 -18.95 -2.54
C SER A 87 8.31 -17.42 -2.74
N TYR A 88 7.56 -16.73 -1.87
CA TYR A 88 7.30 -15.29 -2.02
C TYR A 88 8.56 -14.44 -1.95
N PHE A 89 9.60 -14.86 -1.23
CA PHE A 89 10.88 -14.16 -1.11
C PHE A 89 11.62 -13.95 -2.45
N VAL A 90 11.34 -14.77 -3.47
CA VAL A 90 11.88 -14.59 -4.83
C VAL A 90 10.91 -13.87 -5.77
N LYS A 91 9.67 -13.63 -5.36
CA LYS A 91 8.61 -13.02 -6.17
C LYS A 91 8.30 -11.59 -5.76
N LEU A 92 8.79 -11.17 -4.61
CA LEU A 92 8.53 -9.88 -3.98
C LEU A 92 9.84 -9.15 -3.68
N TYR A 93 9.76 -7.83 -3.70
CA TYR A 93 10.85 -6.99 -3.22
C TYR A 93 10.27 -5.75 -2.52
N GLN A 94 11.10 -5.06 -1.75
CA GLN A 94 10.71 -3.85 -1.03
C GLN A 94 11.20 -2.59 -1.74
N GLU A 95 10.32 -1.62 -1.91
CA GLU A 95 10.68 -0.24 -2.22
C GLU A 95 10.46 0.64 -0.99
N ARG A 96 11.38 1.56 -0.76
CA ARG A 96 11.31 2.52 0.33
C ARG A 96 10.95 3.89 -0.21
N SER A 97 9.99 4.53 0.42
CA SER A 97 9.54 5.90 0.14
C SER A 97 9.68 6.74 1.40
N TYR A 98 9.89 8.04 1.22
CA TYR A 98 10.08 9.00 2.30
C TYR A 98 8.95 10.01 2.30
N VAL A 99 8.62 10.54 3.46
CA VAL A 99 7.60 11.58 3.64
C VAL A 99 8.12 12.61 4.64
N LEU A 100 7.89 13.89 4.32
CA LEU A 100 8.03 15.02 5.22
C LEU A 100 6.65 15.59 5.50
N SER A 101 6.41 16.03 6.73
CA SER A 101 5.29 16.89 7.08
C SER A 101 5.77 18.34 7.17
N LEU A 102 5.10 19.21 6.41
CA LEU A 102 5.45 20.62 6.26
C LEU A 102 4.31 21.47 6.78
N LYS A 103 4.65 22.47 7.60
CA LYS A 103 3.75 23.55 8.02
C LYS A 103 4.20 24.89 7.45
N ASN A 104 3.40 25.94 7.66
CA ASN A 104 3.68 27.30 7.18
C ASN A 104 3.88 27.36 5.65
N THR A 105 3.08 26.59 4.92
CA THR A 105 3.08 26.57 3.45
C THR A 105 1.66 26.41 2.92
N GLU A 106 1.44 26.80 1.69
CA GLU A 106 0.18 26.56 1.00
C GLU A 106 -0.05 25.05 0.82
N ILE A 107 -1.30 24.63 1.00
CA ILE A 107 -1.73 23.26 0.86
C ILE A 107 -2.57 23.19 -0.42
N PRO A 108 -2.08 22.55 -1.47
CA PRO A 108 -2.82 22.44 -2.72
C PRO A 108 -4.08 21.60 -2.54
N ASP A 109 -5.16 21.96 -3.22
CA ASP A 109 -6.40 21.20 -3.22
C ASP A 109 -6.23 19.88 -3.99
N GLY A 110 -6.48 18.77 -3.30
CA GLY A 110 -6.37 17.42 -3.86
C GLY A 110 -5.09 16.66 -3.53
N ILE A 111 -4.88 15.58 -4.26
CA ILE A 111 -3.68 14.73 -4.17
C ILE A 111 -2.94 14.77 -5.51
N TYR A 112 -1.67 15.04 -5.47
CA TYR A 112 -0.82 15.11 -6.65
C TYR A 112 0.23 13.99 -6.62
N LEU A 113 0.42 13.36 -7.76
CA LEU A 113 1.43 12.32 -7.96
C LEU A 113 2.22 12.64 -9.24
N GLU A 114 3.51 12.80 -9.13
CA GLU A 114 4.38 12.98 -10.27
C GLU A 114 4.48 11.67 -11.07
N ALA A 115 4.23 11.76 -12.38
CA ALA A 115 4.16 10.60 -13.28
C ALA A 115 5.55 10.07 -13.69
N LYS A 116 6.49 9.99 -12.74
CA LYS A 116 7.81 9.36 -12.95
C LYS A 116 8.16 8.43 -11.80
N LYS A 117 9.06 7.49 -12.04
CA LYS A 117 9.57 6.59 -11.01
C LYS A 117 10.29 7.40 -9.91
N GLY A 118 9.89 7.19 -8.66
CA GLY A 118 10.46 7.91 -7.52
C GLY A 118 10.02 9.37 -7.41
N GLY A 119 9.04 9.79 -8.21
CA GLY A 119 8.51 11.14 -8.25
C GLY A 119 7.88 11.60 -6.95
N LEU A 120 7.58 12.88 -6.88
CA LEU A 120 6.98 13.51 -5.72
C LEU A 120 5.49 13.19 -5.60
N SER A 121 5.00 13.18 -4.39
CA SER A 121 3.59 13.16 -4.05
C SER A 121 3.27 14.29 -3.07
N LEU A 122 2.14 14.96 -3.25
CA LEU A 122 1.68 16.03 -2.38
C LEU A 122 0.25 15.74 -1.94
N ARG A 123 -0.01 15.91 -0.66
CA ARG A 123 -1.31 15.73 -0.06
C ARG A 123 -1.48 16.60 1.16
N GLY A 124 -2.61 17.31 1.24
CA GLY A 124 -3.00 18.03 2.44
C GLY A 124 -3.55 17.12 3.53
N TYR A 125 -3.26 17.45 4.78
CA TYR A 125 -3.90 16.90 5.96
C TYR A 125 -4.04 18.00 7.02
N GLU A 126 -5.25 18.48 7.24
CA GLU A 126 -5.53 19.62 8.10
C GLU A 126 -4.67 20.84 7.69
N ASP A 127 -3.82 21.35 8.57
CA ASP A 127 -2.90 22.48 8.35
C ASP A 127 -1.49 22.05 7.89
N THR A 128 -1.34 20.82 7.44
CA THR A 128 -0.05 20.23 7.12
C THR A 128 -0.01 19.72 5.69
N LEU A 129 1.04 20.03 4.95
CA LEU A 129 1.34 19.41 3.67
C LEU A 129 2.22 18.17 3.88
N LEU A 130 1.78 17.04 3.37
CA LEU A 130 2.58 15.82 3.30
C LEU A 130 3.28 15.76 1.94
N LEU A 131 4.60 15.94 1.95
CA LEU A 131 5.45 15.81 0.78
C LEU A 131 6.13 14.45 0.81
N GLY A 132 5.78 13.59 -0.14
CA GLY A 132 6.36 12.25 -0.28
C GLY A 132 7.19 12.10 -1.55
N GLY A 133 8.02 11.05 -1.62
CA GLY A 133 8.76 10.76 -2.83
C GLY A 133 10.08 10.04 -2.60
N ILE A 134 10.99 10.20 -3.57
CA ILE A 134 12.36 9.65 -3.55
C ILE A 134 12.30 8.12 -3.32
N THR A 135 11.46 7.44 -4.10
CA THR A 135 11.29 5.99 -3.99
C THR A 135 12.45 5.25 -4.64
N HIS A 136 13.00 4.29 -3.93
CA HIS A 136 14.05 3.41 -4.42
C HIS A 136 13.93 2.00 -3.84
N ARG A 137 14.60 1.03 -4.43
CA ARG A 137 14.67 -0.32 -3.87
C ARG A 137 15.37 -0.26 -2.50
N THR A 138 14.76 -0.84 -1.48
CA THR A 138 15.31 -0.86 -0.11
C THR A 138 16.75 -1.35 -0.08
N GLY A 139 17.61 -0.63 0.63
CA GLY A 139 19.05 -0.91 0.74
C GLY A 139 19.92 -0.38 -0.40
N LYS A 140 19.35 0.33 -1.41
CA LYS A 140 20.13 0.83 -2.55
C LYS A 140 20.60 2.28 -2.39
N GLU A 141 19.82 3.14 -1.76
CA GLU A 141 20.15 4.56 -1.60
C GLU A 141 19.94 4.98 -0.15
N PRO A 142 20.99 5.44 0.57
CA PRO A 142 20.87 5.85 1.96
C PRO A 142 20.26 7.25 2.14
N ASP A 143 20.36 8.15 1.14
CA ASP A 143 20.18 9.60 1.30
C ASP A 143 18.76 10.10 0.94
N GLY A 144 17.74 9.24 1.04
CA GLY A 144 16.40 9.58 0.60
C GLY A 144 15.77 10.77 1.35
N PHE A 145 16.03 10.92 2.64
CA PHE A 145 15.54 12.07 3.41
C PHE A 145 16.25 13.37 3.00
N GLU A 146 17.55 13.36 2.76
CA GLU A 146 18.29 14.54 2.32
C GLU A 146 17.77 15.04 0.98
N LYS A 147 17.65 14.14 0.01
CA LYS A 147 17.08 14.46 -1.31
C LYS A 147 15.68 15.05 -1.20
N LEU A 148 14.84 14.50 -0.31
CA LEU A 148 13.47 15.02 -0.13
C LEU A 148 13.45 16.39 0.56
N ARG A 149 14.38 16.64 1.53
CA ARG A 149 14.55 17.96 2.14
C ARG A 149 15.05 19.01 1.15
N GLU A 150 15.94 18.64 0.23
CA GLU A 150 16.37 19.53 -0.85
C GLU A 150 15.19 19.93 -1.75
N GLN A 151 14.30 18.99 -2.09
CA GLN A 151 13.08 19.27 -2.85
C GLN A 151 12.10 20.14 -2.04
N ALA A 152 11.94 19.88 -0.76
CA ALA A 152 11.12 20.70 0.12
C ALA A 152 11.66 22.15 0.19
N LYS A 153 12.95 22.33 0.37
CA LYS A 153 13.60 23.65 0.40
C LYS A 153 13.47 24.39 -0.95
N LEU A 154 13.53 23.67 -2.06
CA LEU A 154 13.43 24.25 -3.39
C LEU A 154 12.00 24.75 -3.68
N TYR A 155 11.00 23.97 -3.37
CA TYR A 155 9.61 24.25 -3.75
C TYR A 155 8.79 24.92 -2.65
N PHE A 156 9.20 24.77 -1.40
CA PHE A 156 8.52 25.30 -0.22
C PHE A 156 9.53 25.96 0.73
N PRO A 157 10.24 27.03 0.31
CA PRO A 157 11.39 27.59 1.04
C PRO A 157 11.04 28.09 2.44
N GLU A 158 9.80 28.54 2.66
CA GLU A 158 9.32 29.05 3.95
C GLU A 158 8.70 27.95 4.85
N ALA A 159 8.59 26.73 4.34
CA ALA A 159 7.95 25.65 5.08
C ALA A 159 8.83 25.16 6.25
N GLU A 160 8.18 24.86 7.36
CA GLU A 160 8.77 24.21 8.51
C GLU A 160 8.57 22.70 8.44
N ILE A 161 9.65 21.91 8.51
CA ILE A 161 9.58 20.45 8.59
C ILE A 161 9.24 20.08 10.03
N THR A 162 8.03 19.60 10.27
CA THR A 162 7.52 19.21 11.59
C THR A 162 7.63 17.70 11.87
N GLY A 163 7.89 16.91 10.85
CA GLY A 163 8.07 15.45 11.00
C GLY A 163 8.60 14.81 9.74
N GLN A 164 9.12 13.62 9.92
CA GLN A 164 9.61 12.78 8.81
C GLN A 164 9.46 11.31 9.13
N TRP A 165 9.14 10.52 8.12
CA TRP A 165 9.11 9.05 8.22
C TRP A 165 9.35 8.41 6.88
N ALA A 166 9.66 7.12 6.91
CA ALA A 166 9.78 6.30 5.72
C ALA A 166 8.89 5.08 5.85
N ALA A 167 8.37 4.62 4.71
CA ALA A 167 7.60 3.39 4.60
C ALA A 167 8.23 2.48 3.55
N GLN A 168 7.94 1.19 3.66
CA GLN A 168 8.32 0.22 2.66
C GLN A 168 7.07 -0.36 2.01
N ASP A 169 7.08 -0.40 0.69
CA ASP A 169 6.02 -0.98 -0.11
C ASP A 169 6.45 -2.35 -0.62
N CYS A 170 5.58 -3.35 -0.47
CA CYS A 170 5.83 -4.69 -0.98
C CYS A 170 5.43 -4.76 -2.45
N MET A 171 6.42 -4.84 -3.32
CA MET A 171 6.28 -4.85 -4.77
C MET A 171 6.33 -6.28 -5.31
N THR A 172 5.49 -6.58 -6.28
CA THR A 172 5.55 -7.82 -7.07
C THR A 172 6.37 -7.61 -8.32
N LEU A 173 6.93 -8.68 -8.88
CA LEU A 173 7.75 -8.58 -10.09
C LEU A 173 6.97 -8.18 -11.35
N ASP A 174 5.67 -8.44 -11.38
CA ASP A 174 4.79 -8.19 -12.52
C ASP A 174 3.72 -7.11 -12.26
N GLY A 175 3.78 -6.46 -11.09
CA GLY A 175 2.88 -5.37 -10.72
C GLY A 175 1.48 -5.82 -10.26
N LEU A 176 1.20 -7.13 -10.17
CA LEU A 176 -0.09 -7.64 -9.73
C LEU A 176 0.00 -8.17 -8.28
N PRO A 177 -0.96 -7.86 -7.40
CA PRO A 177 -0.96 -8.36 -6.02
C PRO A 177 -1.19 -9.86 -5.95
N TYR A 178 -0.71 -10.48 -4.87
CA TYR A 178 -1.03 -11.86 -4.52
C TYR A 178 -2.25 -11.87 -3.61
N ILE A 179 -3.38 -12.40 -4.10
CA ILE A 179 -4.64 -12.52 -3.38
C ILE A 179 -5.25 -13.89 -3.71
N GLY A 180 -5.40 -14.76 -2.72
CA GLY A 180 -5.96 -16.09 -2.93
C GLY A 180 -5.26 -17.16 -2.10
N ASN A 181 -5.29 -18.42 -2.57
CA ASN A 181 -4.60 -19.51 -1.90
C ASN A 181 -3.08 -19.26 -1.82
N TYR A 182 -2.48 -19.59 -0.69
CA TYR A 182 -1.05 -19.39 -0.45
C TYR A 182 -0.18 -20.23 -1.40
N SER A 183 -0.63 -21.46 -1.66
CA SER A 183 -0.06 -22.36 -2.67
C SER A 183 -1.13 -23.34 -3.14
N SER A 184 -0.89 -24.04 -4.26
CA SER A 184 -1.79 -25.07 -4.79
C SER A 184 -2.01 -26.25 -3.84
N SER A 185 -1.10 -26.49 -2.90
CA SER A 185 -1.17 -27.58 -1.92
C SER A 185 -1.77 -27.16 -0.56
N THR A 186 -2.28 -25.94 -0.43
CA THR A 186 -2.81 -25.40 0.83
C THR A 186 -4.17 -24.75 0.61
N PRO A 187 -5.26 -25.53 0.51
CA PRO A 187 -6.59 -25.01 0.19
C PRO A 187 -7.17 -24.04 1.22
N ASP A 188 -6.80 -24.16 2.49
CA ASP A 188 -7.31 -23.35 3.60
C ASP A 188 -6.31 -22.32 4.13
N LEU A 189 -5.15 -22.19 3.48
CA LEU A 189 -4.18 -21.12 3.76
C LEU A 189 -4.20 -20.12 2.61
N PHE A 190 -4.45 -18.85 2.95
CA PHE A 190 -4.58 -17.75 1.99
C PHE A 190 -3.50 -16.69 2.19
N VAL A 191 -3.33 -15.86 1.18
CA VAL A 191 -2.41 -14.72 1.21
C VAL A 191 -3.09 -13.46 0.68
N ALA A 192 -2.73 -12.32 1.26
CA ALA A 192 -3.02 -11.00 0.74
C ALA A 192 -1.79 -10.12 0.89
N GLY A 193 -1.22 -9.66 -0.22
CA GLY A 193 -0.02 -8.84 -0.19
C GLY A 193 0.53 -8.48 -1.56
N GLY A 194 1.66 -7.78 -1.57
CA GLY A 194 2.25 -7.31 -2.82
C GLY A 194 1.45 -6.18 -3.47
N PHE A 195 0.82 -5.31 -2.67
CA PHE A 195 -0.07 -4.25 -3.14
C PHE A 195 0.67 -3.07 -3.80
N GLY A 196 1.99 -3.09 -3.81
CA GLY A 196 2.77 -1.97 -4.27
C GLY A 196 2.42 -0.72 -3.47
N LYS A 197 2.04 0.35 -4.16
CA LYS A 197 1.65 1.62 -3.51
C LYS A 197 0.13 1.77 -3.32
N TRP A 198 -0.64 0.69 -3.55
CA TRP A 198 -2.11 0.68 -3.51
C TRP A 198 -2.65 -0.11 -2.31
N GLY A 199 -2.00 0.03 -1.15
CA GLY A 199 -2.30 -0.77 0.03
C GLY A 199 -3.76 -0.75 0.46
N MET A 200 -4.40 0.42 0.55
CA MET A 200 -5.81 0.53 0.99
C MET A 200 -6.77 -0.07 -0.04
N THR A 201 -6.59 0.23 -1.32
CA THR A 201 -7.40 -0.36 -2.40
C THR A 201 -7.17 -1.87 -2.49
N GLY A 202 -5.91 -2.30 -2.44
CA GLY A 202 -5.55 -3.72 -2.46
C GLY A 202 -6.13 -4.50 -1.28
N ALA A 203 -6.15 -3.90 -0.08
CA ALA A 203 -6.75 -4.50 1.10
C ALA A 203 -8.27 -4.69 0.96
N MET A 204 -8.98 -3.70 0.41
CA MET A 204 -10.43 -3.80 0.18
C MET A 204 -10.76 -4.88 -0.85
N ILE A 205 -10.04 -4.95 -1.96
CA ILE A 205 -10.21 -6.00 -2.97
C ILE A 205 -9.90 -7.37 -2.35
N SER A 206 -8.83 -7.47 -1.55
CA SER A 206 -8.48 -8.71 -0.85
C SER A 206 -9.57 -9.16 0.11
N ALA A 207 -10.16 -8.22 0.85
CA ALA A 207 -11.24 -8.55 1.78
C ALA A 207 -12.45 -9.17 1.07
N ILE A 208 -12.84 -8.62 -0.08
CA ILE A 208 -13.94 -9.15 -0.88
C ILE A 208 -13.59 -10.56 -1.41
N VAL A 209 -12.45 -10.69 -2.09
CA VAL A 209 -12.01 -11.97 -2.69
C VAL A 209 -11.84 -13.06 -1.63
N LEU A 210 -11.14 -12.76 -0.54
CA LEU A 210 -10.88 -13.75 0.51
C LEU A 210 -12.13 -14.09 1.31
N SER A 211 -13.07 -13.14 1.49
CA SER A 211 -14.38 -13.43 2.09
C SER A 211 -15.14 -14.48 1.27
N ASP A 212 -15.21 -14.32 -0.06
CA ASP A 212 -15.86 -15.29 -0.94
C ASP A 212 -15.16 -16.65 -0.89
N LEU A 213 -13.85 -16.67 -1.01
CA LEU A 213 -13.06 -17.92 -0.95
C LEU A 213 -13.21 -18.64 0.39
N CYS A 214 -13.21 -17.91 1.50
CA CYS A 214 -13.36 -18.50 2.82
C CYS A 214 -14.77 -19.05 3.10
N ARG A 215 -15.81 -18.43 2.53
CA ARG A 215 -17.20 -18.81 2.77
C ARG A 215 -17.69 -19.88 1.79
N GLU A 216 -17.38 -19.74 0.52
CA GLU A 216 -18.00 -20.50 -0.56
C GLU A 216 -17.00 -21.37 -1.34
N GLY A 217 -15.70 -21.22 -1.07
CA GLY A 217 -14.63 -21.88 -1.84
C GLY A 217 -14.53 -21.39 -3.28
N LYS A 218 -15.29 -20.36 -3.65
CA LYS A 218 -15.36 -19.79 -5.01
C LYS A 218 -15.34 -18.27 -4.95
N MET A 219 -14.77 -17.66 -5.98
CA MET A 219 -14.81 -16.22 -6.21
C MET A 219 -16.07 -15.85 -7.01
N ASN A 220 -16.88 -14.92 -6.48
CA ASN A 220 -18.05 -14.38 -7.17
C ASN A 220 -17.74 -13.16 -8.05
N LEU A 221 -16.55 -12.57 -7.89
CA LEU A 221 -16.10 -11.48 -8.74
C LEU A 221 -15.73 -11.99 -10.14
N GLN A 222 -16.48 -11.52 -11.13
CA GLN A 222 -16.21 -11.78 -12.55
C GLN A 222 -14.86 -11.19 -13.01
N PRO A 223 -14.32 -11.59 -14.15
CA PRO A 223 -12.96 -12.06 -14.48
C PRO A 223 -11.82 -11.05 -14.44
N PHE A 224 -11.94 -9.92 -13.76
CA PHE A 224 -10.88 -8.91 -13.67
C PHE A 224 -9.86 -9.11 -12.56
N LEU A 225 -10.10 -10.02 -11.61
CA LEU A 225 -9.15 -10.37 -10.57
C LEU A 225 -8.49 -11.69 -10.92
N ILE A 226 -7.29 -11.56 -11.42
CA ILE A 226 -6.47 -12.68 -11.87
C ILE A 226 -6.25 -13.64 -10.71
N ARG A 227 -6.84 -14.83 -10.80
CA ARG A 227 -6.48 -15.97 -9.98
C ARG A 227 -5.03 -16.30 -10.30
N ARG A 228 -4.11 -15.87 -9.45
CA ARG A 228 -2.73 -16.33 -9.51
C ARG A 228 -2.65 -17.68 -8.84
N GLU A 229 -2.64 -18.72 -9.62
CA GLU A 229 -2.12 -20.00 -9.16
C GLU A 229 -0.62 -19.82 -8.94
N VAL A 230 -0.20 -19.97 -7.70
CA VAL A 230 1.22 -19.99 -7.36
C VAL A 230 1.70 -21.41 -7.66
N PHE A 231 2.42 -21.54 -8.78
CA PHE A 231 3.11 -22.78 -9.12
C PHE A 231 4.25 -23.06 -8.14
#